data_1d17a97a5a3933c976b565aff52d1fa2
#
_entry.id   1d17a97a5a3933c976b565aff52d1fa2
#
_cell.length_a   1.000
_cell.length_b   1.000
_cell.length_c   1.000
_cell.angle_alpha   90.00
_cell.angle_beta   90.00
_cell.angle_gamma   90.00
#
_symmetry.space_group_name_H-M   'P 1'
#
loop_
_entity.id
_entity.type
_entity.pdbx_description
1 polymer ?
#
loop_
_entity_poly.entity_id
_entity_poly.type
_entity_poly.pdbx_seq_one_letter_code
_entity_poly.pdbx_strand_id
1 'polypeptide(L)'
;HKRWFSKTLQDEYKEMLSAIKEAVEEKAKPDFIIRNRYQEELNACRFVDDETYDFVLKFLICNYEGTFSEIKEPFVSARKIVERVFDKCQKWNLIPPIASDINGTAYYFLFGKYGKKTPESPKEYKYIYQMNTSIMSKPLAKAFLNVITIMQDGSHNKEKMEFKVHDYYIKTNDTLLLKSVLFILIDFIKWFATTCLKYQNPIINEQTLWSKCEEENDITTQE
;
A
#
# COMPACT_ATOMS: atom_id res chain seq x y z
N HIS A 1 -15.04 -12.29 -30.80
CA HIS A 1 -15.46 -12.80 -32.12
C HIS A 1 -15.21 -14.30 -32.17
N LYS A 2 -16.30 -15.12 -32.24
CA LYS A 2 -16.19 -16.55 -32.54
C LYS A 2 -15.92 -16.70 -34.03
N ARG A 3 -14.70 -17.12 -34.42
CA ARG A 3 -14.41 -17.53 -35.79
C ARG A 3 -14.82 -18.98 -35.97
N TRP A 4 -15.60 -19.28 -36.99
CA TRP A 4 -15.98 -20.64 -37.37
C TRP A 4 -15.06 -21.09 -38.51
N PHE A 5 -14.46 -22.27 -38.38
CA PHE A 5 -13.57 -22.83 -39.38
C PHE A 5 -14.22 -24.06 -40.00
N SER A 6 -14.17 -24.18 -41.30
CA SER A 6 -14.60 -25.37 -42.02
C SER A 6 -13.53 -26.47 -41.91
N LYS A 7 -13.93 -27.66 -41.50
CA LYS A 7 -13.01 -28.79 -41.39
C LYS A 7 -12.57 -29.35 -42.75
N THR A 8 -13.14 -28.88 -43.87
CA THR A 8 -12.95 -29.42 -45.22
C THR A 8 -11.86 -28.70 -45.98
N LEU A 9 -11.44 -27.49 -45.55
CA LEU A 9 -10.43 -26.69 -46.26
C LEU A 9 -9.11 -26.72 -45.45
N GLN A 10 -8.03 -27.15 -46.10
CA GLN A 10 -6.71 -27.29 -45.48
C GLN A 10 -6.13 -25.94 -44.98
N ASP A 11 -6.49 -24.86 -45.62
CA ASP A 11 -6.04 -23.51 -45.25
C ASP A 11 -6.77 -23.00 -44.01
N GLU A 12 -8.08 -23.23 -43.88
CA GLU A 12 -8.86 -22.92 -42.66
C GLU A 12 -8.36 -23.73 -41.48
N TYR A 13 -7.94 -24.97 -41.67
CA TYR A 13 -7.34 -25.79 -40.62
C TYR A 13 -6.00 -25.22 -40.13
N LYS A 14 -5.13 -24.74 -41.05
CA LYS A 14 -3.89 -24.06 -40.72
C LYS A 14 -4.13 -22.77 -39.94
N GLU A 15 -5.09 -21.94 -40.37
CA GLU A 15 -5.49 -20.72 -39.67
C GLU A 15 -6.01 -21.03 -38.26
N MET A 16 -6.83 -22.07 -38.10
CA MET A 16 -7.31 -22.52 -36.80
C MET A 16 -6.16 -22.94 -35.89
N LEU A 17 -5.19 -23.72 -36.39
CA LEU A 17 -4.01 -24.14 -35.61
C LEU A 17 -3.14 -22.93 -35.22
N SER A 18 -2.97 -21.96 -36.12
CA SER A 18 -2.23 -20.73 -35.82
C SER A 18 -2.93 -19.94 -34.72
N ALA A 19 -4.26 -19.77 -34.82
CA ALA A 19 -5.04 -19.05 -33.81
C ALA A 19 -5.01 -19.75 -32.44
N ILE A 20 -5.02 -21.09 -32.40
CA ILE A 20 -4.87 -21.86 -31.16
C ILE A 20 -3.46 -21.67 -30.58
N LYS A 21 -2.39 -21.76 -31.39
CA LYS A 21 -1.03 -21.54 -30.93
C LYS A 21 -0.85 -20.13 -30.33
N GLU A 22 -1.28 -19.11 -31.04
CA GLU A 22 -1.25 -17.71 -30.57
C GLU A 22 -1.98 -17.56 -29.23
N ALA A 23 -3.19 -18.14 -29.10
CA ALA A 23 -3.97 -18.09 -27.87
C ALA A 23 -3.28 -18.83 -26.68
N VAL A 24 -2.60 -19.94 -26.96
CA VAL A 24 -1.84 -20.69 -25.95
C VAL A 24 -0.59 -19.91 -25.54
N GLU A 25 0.15 -19.35 -26.50
CA GLU A 25 1.34 -18.54 -26.27
C GLU A 25 0.99 -17.26 -25.46
N GLU A 26 -0.13 -16.60 -25.80
CA GLU A 26 -0.59 -15.44 -25.04
C GLU A 26 -0.93 -15.78 -23.59
N LYS A 27 -1.64 -16.90 -23.36
CA LYS A 27 -1.97 -17.37 -22.00
C LYS A 27 -0.74 -17.79 -21.20
N ALA A 28 0.36 -18.14 -21.85
CA ALA A 28 1.60 -18.48 -21.20
C ALA A 28 2.45 -17.25 -20.80
N LYS A 29 2.11 -16.05 -21.27
CA LYS A 29 2.84 -14.82 -20.92
C LYS A 29 2.69 -14.50 -19.42
N PRO A 30 3.77 -14.12 -18.74
CA PRO A 30 3.76 -13.76 -17.33
C PRO A 30 2.69 -12.72 -17.00
N ASP A 31 2.53 -11.70 -17.85
CA ASP A 31 1.51 -10.65 -17.69
C ASP A 31 0.09 -11.22 -17.60
N PHE A 32 -0.27 -12.14 -18.50
CA PHE A 32 -1.59 -12.78 -18.48
C PHE A 32 -1.81 -13.62 -17.21
N ILE A 33 -0.80 -14.40 -16.82
CA ILE A 33 -0.86 -15.25 -15.62
C ILE A 33 -1.04 -14.39 -14.38
N ILE A 34 -0.26 -13.33 -14.25
CA ILE A 34 -0.29 -12.42 -13.10
C ILE A 34 -1.61 -11.67 -13.01
N ARG A 35 -2.11 -11.11 -14.13
CA ARG A 35 -3.41 -10.41 -14.14
C ARG A 35 -4.57 -11.31 -13.72
N ASN A 36 -4.55 -12.58 -14.12
CA ASN A 36 -5.58 -13.52 -13.70
C ASN A 36 -5.43 -13.95 -12.24
N ARG A 37 -4.19 -14.18 -11.79
CA ARG A 37 -3.91 -14.67 -10.43
C ARG A 37 -4.16 -13.61 -9.36
N TYR A 38 -3.85 -12.36 -9.66
CA TYR A 38 -3.91 -11.22 -8.72
C TYR A 38 -4.95 -10.18 -9.13
N GLN A 39 -6.05 -10.64 -9.72
CA GLN A 39 -7.10 -9.75 -10.24
C GLN A 39 -7.68 -8.83 -9.17
N GLU A 40 -7.95 -9.35 -7.96
CA GLU A 40 -8.51 -8.56 -6.86
C GLU A 40 -7.53 -7.50 -6.37
N GLU A 41 -6.26 -7.88 -6.19
CA GLU A 41 -5.19 -6.99 -5.78
C GLU A 41 -4.97 -5.85 -6.77
N LEU A 42 -4.93 -6.19 -8.05
CA LEU A 42 -4.75 -5.21 -9.13
C LEU A 42 -5.96 -4.28 -9.27
N ASN A 43 -7.18 -4.77 -9.05
CA ASN A 43 -8.38 -3.93 -9.01
C ASN A 43 -8.34 -2.96 -7.81
N ALA A 44 -7.88 -3.41 -6.64
CA ALA A 44 -7.67 -2.54 -5.49
C ALA A 44 -6.62 -1.46 -5.78
N CYS A 45 -5.55 -1.79 -6.50
CA CYS A 45 -4.54 -0.82 -6.92
C CYS A 45 -5.11 0.27 -7.85
N ARG A 46 -5.95 -0.10 -8.82
CA ARG A 46 -6.66 0.86 -9.69
C ARG A 46 -7.56 1.81 -8.92
N PHE A 47 -8.13 1.34 -7.82
CA PHE A 47 -8.91 2.21 -6.95
C PHE A 47 -8.06 3.32 -6.32
N VAL A 48 -6.78 3.10 -6.12
CA VAL A 48 -5.84 4.15 -5.72
C VAL A 48 -5.54 5.05 -6.92
N ASP A 49 -4.82 4.54 -7.92
CA ASP A 49 -4.56 5.18 -9.22
C ASP A 49 -3.88 4.20 -10.19
N ASP A 50 -3.74 4.62 -11.46
CA ASP A 50 -3.12 3.80 -12.51
C ASP A 50 -1.61 3.59 -12.27
N GLU A 51 -0.90 4.56 -11.70
CA GLU A 51 0.53 4.38 -11.39
C GLU A 51 0.76 3.30 -10.32
N THR A 52 -0.12 3.24 -9.32
CA THR A 52 -0.11 2.17 -8.30
C THR A 52 -0.36 0.81 -8.95
N TYR A 53 -1.33 0.74 -9.85
CA TYR A 53 -1.62 -0.48 -10.61
C TYR A 53 -0.40 -0.94 -11.42
N ASP A 54 0.20 -0.05 -12.21
CA ASP A 54 1.34 -0.38 -13.06
C ASP A 54 2.56 -0.80 -12.23
N PHE A 55 2.82 -0.12 -11.12
CA PHE A 55 3.89 -0.47 -10.20
C PHE A 55 3.71 -1.87 -9.62
N VAL A 56 2.52 -2.18 -9.09
CA VAL A 56 2.24 -3.48 -8.47
C VAL A 56 2.25 -4.60 -9.51
N LEU A 57 1.70 -4.36 -10.70
CA LEU A 57 1.75 -5.32 -11.80
C LEU A 57 3.20 -5.64 -12.19
N LYS A 58 4.03 -4.62 -12.41
CA LYS A 58 5.46 -4.79 -12.72
C LYS A 58 6.18 -5.56 -11.61
N PHE A 59 5.91 -5.21 -10.34
CA PHE A 59 6.48 -5.94 -9.21
C PHE A 59 6.10 -7.42 -9.22
N LEU A 60 4.83 -7.76 -9.42
CA LEU A 60 4.35 -9.14 -9.42
C LEU A 60 4.93 -9.95 -10.59
N ILE A 61 5.09 -9.33 -11.77
CA ILE A 61 5.75 -9.94 -12.92
C ILE A 61 7.24 -10.21 -12.60
N CYS A 62 7.98 -9.21 -12.12
CA CYS A 62 9.38 -9.39 -11.72
C CYS A 62 9.56 -10.46 -10.64
N ASN A 63 8.61 -10.53 -9.68
CA ASN A 63 8.62 -11.57 -8.65
C ASN A 63 8.39 -12.97 -9.24
N TYR A 64 7.48 -13.09 -10.21
CA TYR A 64 7.19 -14.34 -10.90
C TYR A 64 8.39 -14.83 -11.74
N GLU A 65 9.05 -13.92 -12.44
CA GLU A 65 10.20 -14.21 -13.30
C GLU A 65 11.54 -14.29 -12.54
N GLY A 66 11.57 -13.82 -11.28
CA GLY A 66 12.83 -13.76 -10.51
C GLY A 66 13.79 -12.66 -10.98
N THR A 67 13.31 -11.63 -11.68
CA THR A 67 14.11 -10.62 -12.40
C THR A 67 14.29 -9.30 -11.64
N PHE A 68 14.29 -9.30 -10.30
CA PHE A 68 14.57 -8.07 -9.55
C PHE A 68 16.01 -7.59 -9.77
N SER A 69 16.17 -6.45 -10.44
CA SER A 69 17.48 -5.86 -10.75
C SER A 69 17.84 -4.64 -9.90
N GLU A 70 16.84 -3.94 -9.35
CA GLU A 70 17.03 -2.73 -8.56
C GLU A 70 16.20 -2.75 -7.29
N ILE A 71 16.76 -2.23 -6.19
CA ILE A 71 16.16 -2.29 -4.85
C ILE A 71 15.66 -0.92 -4.39
N LYS A 72 16.37 0.16 -4.73
CA LYS A 72 16.05 1.51 -4.25
C LYS A 72 14.75 2.05 -4.84
N GLU A 73 14.56 1.92 -6.14
CA GLU A 73 13.38 2.44 -6.84
C GLU A 73 12.06 1.86 -6.29
N PRO A 74 11.94 0.54 -6.05
CA PRO A 74 10.73 -0.03 -5.46
C PRO A 74 10.37 0.54 -4.08
N PHE A 75 11.34 0.84 -3.22
CA PHE A 75 11.06 1.44 -1.91
C PHE A 75 10.56 2.89 -2.03
N VAL A 76 11.15 3.68 -2.95
CA VAL A 76 10.70 5.05 -3.22
C VAL A 76 9.27 5.05 -3.77
N SER A 77 8.98 4.15 -4.71
CA SER A 77 7.64 4.02 -5.29
C SER A 77 6.62 3.53 -4.26
N ALA A 78 6.97 2.55 -3.43
CA ALA A 78 6.11 2.07 -2.35
C ALA A 78 5.76 3.19 -1.36
N ARG A 79 6.73 4.03 -1.01
CA ARG A 79 6.50 5.20 -0.15
C ARG A 79 5.50 6.18 -0.76
N LYS A 80 5.64 6.52 -2.03
CA LYS A 80 4.70 7.41 -2.75
C LYS A 80 3.29 6.84 -2.75
N ILE A 81 3.14 5.52 -2.91
CA ILE A 81 1.83 4.85 -2.86
C ILE A 81 1.20 5.03 -1.48
N VAL A 82 1.96 4.85 -0.41
CA VAL A 82 1.46 5.07 0.97
C VAL A 82 0.99 6.50 1.18
N GLU A 83 1.78 7.48 0.73
CA GLU A 83 1.41 8.91 0.79
C GLU A 83 0.08 9.17 0.07
N ARG A 84 -0.08 8.64 -1.15
CA ARG A 84 -1.33 8.75 -1.93
C ARG A 84 -2.53 8.11 -1.25
N VAL A 85 -2.34 6.94 -0.65
CA VAL A 85 -3.42 6.29 0.12
C VAL A 85 -3.82 7.13 1.31
N PHE A 86 -2.87 7.70 2.06
CA PHE A 86 -3.17 8.57 3.20
C PHE A 86 -3.87 9.86 2.78
N ASP A 87 -3.45 10.49 1.68
CA ASP A 87 -4.13 11.65 1.12
C ASP A 87 -5.60 11.34 0.76
N LYS A 88 -5.85 10.15 0.21
CA LYS A 88 -7.22 9.70 -0.06
C LYS A 88 -8.00 9.42 1.23
N CYS A 89 -7.37 8.82 2.24
CA CYS A 89 -7.99 8.63 3.55
C CYS A 89 -8.42 9.96 4.17
N GLN A 90 -7.61 11.01 4.04
CA GLN A 90 -7.99 12.37 4.50
C GLN A 90 -9.17 12.92 3.71
N LYS A 91 -9.14 12.86 2.38
CA LYS A 91 -10.24 13.33 1.52
C LYS A 91 -11.59 12.66 1.83
N TRP A 92 -11.53 11.42 2.31
CA TRP A 92 -12.71 10.65 2.70
C TRP A 92 -13.04 10.77 4.19
N ASN A 93 -12.32 11.61 4.94
CA ASN A 93 -12.44 11.73 6.39
C ASN A 93 -12.37 10.38 7.15
N LEU A 94 -11.63 9.43 6.60
CA LEU A 94 -11.35 8.15 7.28
C LEU A 94 -10.35 8.33 8.43
N ILE A 95 -9.53 9.37 8.34
CA ILE A 95 -8.56 9.80 9.35
C ILE A 95 -8.70 11.30 9.57
N PRO A 96 -8.29 11.82 10.75
CA PRO A 96 -8.29 13.24 11.02
C PRO A 96 -7.42 14.02 10.02
N PRO A 97 -7.63 15.34 9.85
CA PRO A 97 -6.81 16.22 9.02
C PRO A 97 -5.43 16.40 9.67
N ILE A 98 -4.65 15.35 9.65
CA ILE A 98 -3.30 15.29 10.21
C ILE A 98 -2.36 15.85 9.15
N ALA A 99 -1.37 16.65 9.56
CA ALA A 99 -0.30 17.03 8.66
C ALA A 99 0.30 15.77 8.02
N SER A 100 0.80 15.86 6.80
CA SER A 100 1.33 14.81 5.90
C SER A 100 2.46 13.94 6.49
N ASP A 101 2.44 13.69 7.78
CA ASP A 101 3.40 12.86 8.49
C ASP A 101 2.95 11.39 8.43
N ILE A 102 3.60 10.64 7.55
CA ILE A 102 3.36 9.21 7.35
C ILE A 102 3.47 8.43 8.67
N ASN A 103 4.47 8.75 9.48
CA ASN A 103 4.68 8.04 10.76
C ASN A 103 3.54 8.32 11.73
N GLY A 104 3.16 9.60 11.89
CA GLY A 104 2.06 9.99 12.76
C GLY A 104 0.75 9.30 12.37
N THR A 105 0.47 9.19 11.07
CA THR A 105 -0.72 8.48 10.56
C THR A 105 -0.65 6.97 10.85
N ALA A 106 0.50 6.35 10.66
CA ALA A 106 0.67 4.94 10.99
C ALA A 106 0.52 4.66 12.50
N TYR A 107 1.07 5.52 13.35
CA TYR A 107 0.89 5.46 14.81
C TYR A 107 -0.58 5.68 15.20
N TYR A 108 -1.29 6.58 14.51
CA TYR A 108 -2.72 6.78 14.73
C TYR A 108 -3.51 5.49 14.50
N PHE A 109 -3.25 4.77 13.40
CA PHE A 109 -3.91 3.48 13.16
C PHE A 109 -3.54 2.42 14.19
N LEU A 110 -2.31 2.42 14.70
CA LEU A 110 -1.86 1.43 15.68
C LEU A 110 -2.37 1.72 17.10
N PHE A 111 -2.27 2.97 17.54
CA PHE A 111 -2.56 3.37 18.91
C PHE A 111 -3.92 4.04 19.11
N GLY A 112 -4.59 4.43 18.03
CA GLY A 112 -5.89 5.09 18.07
C GLY A 112 -5.84 6.54 18.54
N LYS A 113 -4.65 7.14 18.65
CA LYS A 113 -4.46 8.53 19.07
C LYS A 113 -3.39 9.20 18.22
N TYR A 114 -3.62 10.46 17.86
CA TYR A 114 -2.64 11.31 17.22
C TYR A 114 -2.36 12.54 18.03
N GLY A 115 -1.08 12.88 18.21
CA GLY A 115 -0.64 14.04 18.94
C GLY A 115 0.62 14.65 18.38
N LYS A 116 0.90 15.87 18.80
CA LYS A 116 2.16 16.57 18.51
C LYS A 116 2.96 16.71 19.80
N LYS A 117 4.28 16.70 19.66
CA LYS A 117 5.17 17.07 20.76
C LYS A 117 4.93 18.53 21.11
N THR A 118 4.86 18.83 22.39
CA THR A 118 4.76 20.22 22.83
C THR A 118 6.12 20.89 22.73
N PRO A 119 6.20 22.16 22.30
CA PRO A 119 7.48 22.89 22.24
C PRO A 119 8.15 23.02 23.62
N GLU A 120 7.32 23.08 24.66
CA GLU A 120 7.74 23.29 26.06
C GLU A 120 8.23 21.99 26.71
N SER A 121 7.72 20.83 26.27
CA SER A 121 8.12 19.53 26.78
C SER A 121 8.30 18.52 25.63
N PRO A 122 9.52 18.43 25.04
CA PRO A 122 9.78 17.55 23.89
C PRO A 122 9.56 16.06 24.16
N LYS A 123 9.38 15.67 25.42
CA LYS A 123 9.09 14.31 25.86
C LYS A 123 7.61 14.00 26.00
N GLU A 124 6.76 15.02 26.03
CA GLU A 124 5.32 14.89 26.21
C GLU A 124 4.60 15.08 24.88
N TYR A 125 3.61 14.22 24.63
CA TYR A 125 2.73 14.29 23.49
C TYR A 125 1.38 14.85 23.93
N LYS A 126 0.97 16.01 23.37
CA LYS A 126 -0.41 16.46 23.46
C LYS A 126 -1.21 15.74 22.38
N TYR A 127 -2.12 14.87 22.77
CA TYR A 127 -3.03 14.21 21.83
C TYR A 127 -4.10 15.17 21.38
N ILE A 128 -4.29 15.23 20.06
CA ILE A 128 -5.22 16.17 19.41
C ILE A 128 -6.46 15.44 18.91
N TYR A 129 -6.28 14.19 18.46
CA TYR A 129 -7.34 13.35 17.91
C TYR A 129 -7.28 11.96 18.51
N GLN A 130 -8.46 11.35 18.66
CA GLN A 130 -8.61 9.96 19.04
C GLN A 130 -9.55 9.23 18.09
N MET A 131 -9.32 7.95 17.90
CA MET A 131 -10.15 7.06 17.10
C MET A 131 -11.35 6.61 17.93
N ASN A 132 -12.56 6.84 17.41
CA ASN A 132 -13.80 6.35 18.02
C ASN A 132 -14.10 4.92 17.56
N THR A 133 -13.73 4.61 16.31
CA THR A 133 -13.95 3.31 15.68
C THR A 133 -12.69 2.87 14.98
N SER A 134 -12.18 1.67 15.31
CA SER A 134 -11.04 1.10 14.60
C SER A 134 -11.45 0.62 13.21
N ILE A 135 -10.84 1.17 12.17
CA ILE A 135 -11.08 0.80 10.77
C ILE A 135 -9.97 -0.09 10.19
N MET A 136 -8.88 -0.26 10.93
CA MET A 136 -7.76 -1.16 10.57
C MET A 136 -7.51 -2.14 11.70
N SER A 137 -7.27 -3.40 11.37
CA SER A 137 -6.89 -4.40 12.37
C SER A 137 -5.51 -4.08 12.97
N LYS A 138 -5.34 -4.29 14.28
CA LYS A 138 -4.05 -4.06 14.96
C LYS A 138 -2.87 -4.83 14.33
N PRO A 139 -3.02 -6.12 13.94
CA PRO A 139 -1.94 -6.83 13.24
C PRO A 139 -1.51 -6.16 11.93
N LEU A 140 -2.47 -5.72 11.11
CA LEU A 140 -2.17 -5.02 9.85
C LEU A 140 -1.50 -3.66 10.13
N ALA A 141 -2.01 -2.87 11.08
CA ALA A 141 -1.43 -1.59 11.47
C ALA A 141 0.03 -1.74 11.95
N LYS A 142 0.33 -2.79 12.72
CA LYS A 142 1.69 -3.09 13.18
C LYS A 142 2.60 -3.53 12.05
N ALA A 143 2.14 -4.43 11.18
CA ALA A 143 2.90 -4.86 10.01
C ALA A 143 3.21 -3.67 9.09
N PHE A 144 2.22 -2.81 8.87
CA PHE A 144 2.33 -1.63 8.04
C PHE A 144 3.30 -0.57 8.63
N LEU A 145 3.30 -0.35 9.94
CA LEU A 145 4.28 0.52 10.60
C LEU A 145 5.72 0.02 10.38
N ASN A 146 5.95 -1.30 10.46
CA ASN A 146 7.24 -1.89 10.14
C ASN A 146 7.63 -1.64 8.68
N VAL A 147 6.70 -1.80 7.75
CA VAL A 147 6.90 -1.51 6.32
C VAL A 147 7.32 -0.05 6.11
N ILE A 148 6.62 0.91 6.75
CA ILE A 148 6.98 2.34 6.67
C ILE A 148 8.41 2.57 7.18
N THR A 149 8.79 1.97 8.30
CA THR A 149 10.14 2.10 8.86
C THR A 149 11.19 1.59 7.88
N ILE A 150 10.97 0.41 7.29
CA ILE A 150 11.89 -0.18 6.30
C ILE A 150 11.96 0.68 5.03
N MET A 151 10.83 1.19 4.52
CA MET A 151 10.80 2.06 3.35
C MET A 151 11.53 3.38 3.58
N GLN A 152 11.42 3.96 4.77
CA GLN A 152 12.13 5.18 5.13
C GLN A 152 13.64 4.96 5.16
N ASP A 153 14.09 3.86 5.72
CA ASP A 153 15.50 3.48 5.74
C ASP A 153 16.03 3.21 4.32
N GLY A 154 15.24 2.51 3.50
CA GLY A 154 15.58 2.22 2.10
C GLY A 154 15.57 3.43 1.17
N SER A 155 14.82 4.51 1.50
CA SER A 155 14.66 5.70 0.67
C SER A 155 15.60 6.85 1.00
N HIS A 156 16.16 6.92 2.22
CA HIS A 156 17.00 8.00 2.70
C HIS A 156 18.49 7.61 2.74
N ASN A 157 19.33 8.44 2.07
CA ASN A 157 20.80 8.40 2.22
C ASN A 157 21.25 9.08 3.53
N LYS A 158 20.77 8.63 4.69
CA LYS A 158 21.28 9.17 5.96
C LYS A 158 22.59 8.48 6.31
N GLU A 159 23.68 9.24 6.31
CA GLU A 159 25.04 8.77 6.58
C GLU A 159 25.28 8.17 7.99
N LYS A 160 24.28 8.22 8.87
CA LYS A 160 24.45 7.89 10.30
C LYS A 160 23.75 6.63 10.79
N MET A 161 23.15 5.81 9.92
CA MET A 161 22.57 4.54 10.35
C MET A 161 23.60 3.40 10.16
N GLU A 162 23.87 2.66 11.23
CA GLU A 162 24.80 1.52 11.25
C GLU A 162 24.37 0.36 10.34
N PHE A 163 23.07 0.26 10.02
CA PHE A 163 22.51 -0.77 9.16
C PHE A 163 21.48 -0.19 8.19
N LYS A 164 21.85 -0.11 6.91
CA LYS A 164 20.94 0.32 5.84
C LYS A 164 20.36 -0.91 5.15
N VAL A 165 19.07 -0.88 4.85
CA VAL A 165 18.41 -1.91 4.05
C VAL A 165 19.16 -2.12 2.72
N HIS A 166 19.64 -1.04 2.11
CA HIS A 166 20.47 -1.09 0.91
C HIS A 166 21.76 -1.90 1.10
N ASP A 167 22.49 -1.71 2.21
CA ASP A 167 23.73 -2.43 2.51
C ASP A 167 23.47 -3.93 2.76
N TYR A 168 22.33 -4.24 3.37
CA TYR A 168 21.88 -5.63 3.53
C TYR A 168 21.74 -6.33 2.18
N TYR A 169 21.09 -5.69 1.21
CA TYR A 169 20.92 -6.25 -0.13
C TYR A 169 22.22 -6.44 -0.89
N ILE A 170 23.11 -5.44 -0.85
CA ILE A 170 24.44 -5.53 -1.50
C ILE A 170 25.23 -6.71 -0.94
N LYS A 171 25.16 -6.91 0.37
CA LYS A 171 25.92 -8.00 1.04
C LYS A 171 25.31 -9.39 0.85
N THR A 172 23.98 -9.48 0.84
CA THR A 172 23.28 -10.77 0.85
C THR A 172 22.72 -11.19 -0.50
N ASN A 173 22.55 -10.24 -1.42
CA ASN A 173 21.82 -10.43 -2.69
C ASN A 173 20.41 -11.05 -2.48
N ASP A 174 19.80 -10.81 -1.30
CA ASP A 174 18.53 -11.42 -0.90
C ASP A 174 17.39 -10.42 -1.06
N THR A 175 16.40 -10.75 -1.87
CA THR A 175 15.23 -9.91 -2.17
C THR A 175 14.00 -10.22 -1.29
N LEU A 176 14.10 -11.13 -0.32
CA LEU A 176 12.96 -11.56 0.49
C LEU A 176 12.36 -10.43 1.32
N LEU A 177 13.20 -9.56 1.90
CA LEU A 177 12.72 -8.42 2.66
C LEU A 177 11.93 -7.45 1.77
N LEU A 178 12.43 -7.13 0.57
CA LEU A 178 11.73 -6.30 -0.41
C LEU A 178 10.38 -6.91 -0.78
N LYS A 179 10.36 -8.20 -1.10
CA LYS A 179 9.13 -8.92 -1.44
C LYS A 179 8.12 -8.87 -0.30
N SER A 180 8.56 -9.09 0.95
CA SER A 180 7.71 -9.04 2.13
C SER A 180 7.08 -7.65 2.31
N VAL A 181 7.87 -6.59 2.17
CA VAL A 181 7.39 -5.20 2.25
C VAL A 181 6.32 -4.94 1.18
N LEU A 182 6.57 -5.35 -0.06
CA LEU A 182 5.65 -5.09 -1.17
C LEU A 182 4.36 -5.92 -1.07
N PHE A 183 4.40 -7.15 -0.56
CA PHE A 183 3.18 -7.93 -0.29
C PHE A 183 2.34 -7.33 0.85
N ILE A 184 2.97 -6.83 1.92
CA ILE A 184 2.25 -6.11 2.99
C ILE A 184 1.65 -4.80 2.45
N LEU A 185 2.35 -4.10 1.55
CA LEU A 185 1.80 -2.92 0.86
C LEU A 185 0.56 -3.26 0.04
N ILE A 186 0.54 -4.39 -0.67
CA ILE A 186 -0.63 -4.87 -1.42
C ILE A 186 -1.81 -5.13 -0.47
N ASP A 187 -1.59 -5.79 0.67
CA ASP A 187 -2.63 -6.00 1.69
C ASP A 187 -3.16 -4.67 2.25
N PHE A 188 -2.28 -3.68 2.44
CA PHE A 188 -2.68 -2.34 2.84
C PHE A 188 -3.55 -1.65 1.78
N ILE A 189 -3.21 -1.76 0.50
CA ILE A 189 -4.01 -1.22 -0.61
C ILE A 189 -5.39 -1.92 -0.66
N LYS A 190 -5.45 -3.23 -0.49
CA LYS A 190 -6.73 -3.99 -0.41
C LYS A 190 -7.59 -3.52 0.76
N TRP A 191 -6.97 -3.36 1.95
CA TRP A 191 -7.67 -2.79 3.09
C TRP A 191 -8.25 -1.42 2.77
N PHE A 192 -7.46 -0.52 2.18
CA PHE A 192 -7.93 0.82 1.81
C PHE A 192 -9.10 0.77 0.85
N ALA A 193 -9.01 0.01 -0.24
CA ALA A 193 -10.10 -0.13 -1.21
C ALA A 193 -11.38 -0.65 -0.57
N THR A 194 -11.28 -1.69 0.28
CA THR A 194 -12.42 -2.27 1.00
C THR A 194 -13.02 -1.27 1.99
N THR A 195 -12.19 -0.51 2.71
CA THR A 195 -12.62 0.51 3.67
C THR A 195 -13.36 1.64 2.96
N CYS A 196 -12.84 2.14 1.84
CA CYS A 196 -13.51 3.17 1.06
C CYS A 196 -14.86 2.71 0.50
N LEU A 197 -14.97 1.45 0.06
CA LEU A 197 -16.26 0.90 -0.36
C LEU A 197 -17.29 0.85 0.78
N LYS A 198 -16.82 0.59 2.01
CA LYS A 198 -17.67 0.52 3.20
C LYS A 198 -18.04 1.91 3.74
N TYR A 199 -17.13 2.87 3.69
CA TYR A 199 -17.28 4.20 4.26
C TYR A 199 -17.26 5.27 3.14
N GLN A 200 -18.36 5.37 2.38
CA GLN A 200 -18.43 6.24 1.21
C GLN A 200 -18.82 7.70 1.53
N ASN A 201 -19.30 7.98 2.75
CA ASN A 201 -19.78 9.31 3.12
C ASN A 201 -18.77 10.03 4.04
N PRO A 202 -18.00 11.02 3.52
CA PRO A 202 -17.00 11.74 4.31
C PRO A 202 -17.55 12.47 5.54
N ILE A 203 -18.79 12.96 5.47
CA ILE A 203 -19.44 13.70 6.57
C ILE A 203 -19.74 12.75 7.73
N ILE A 204 -20.28 11.56 7.42
CA ILE A 204 -20.56 10.55 8.43
C ILE A 204 -19.24 10.04 9.03
N ASN A 205 -18.22 9.83 8.21
CA ASN A 205 -16.92 9.38 8.66
C ASN A 205 -16.29 10.35 9.67
N GLU A 206 -16.35 11.65 9.39
CA GLU A 206 -15.86 12.69 10.31
C GLU A 206 -16.56 12.65 11.66
N GLN A 207 -17.85 12.39 11.68
CA GLN A 207 -18.65 12.36 12.91
C GLN A 207 -18.50 11.07 13.70
N THR A 208 -18.18 9.96 13.06
CA THR A 208 -18.26 8.63 13.67
C THR A 208 -16.92 7.95 13.91
N LEU A 209 -15.91 8.21 13.07
CA LEU A 209 -14.66 7.45 13.11
C LEU A 209 -13.63 8.02 14.08
N TRP A 210 -13.65 9.33 14.28
CA TRP A 210 -12.69 9.99 15.16
C TRP A 210 -13.28 11.26 15.80
N SER A 211 -12.64 11.73 16.86
CA SER A 211 -13.00 12.99 17.55
C SER A 211 -11.75 13.76 17.94
N LYS A 212 -11.91 15.07 18.17
CA LYS A 212 -10.86 15.87 18.83
C LYS A 212 -10.79 15.47 20.30
N CYS A 213 -9.56 15.35 20.84
CA CYS A 213 -9.39 15.23 22.27
C CYS A 213 -9.82 16.56 22.92
N GLU A 214 -10.62 16.48 23.98
CA GLU A 214 -10.91 17.64 24.81
C GLU A 214 -9.60 18.14 25.42
N GLU A 215 -9.40 19.46 25.42
CA GLU A 215 -8.32 20.03 26.22
C GLU A 215 -8.63 19.68 27.68
N GLU A 216 -7.76 18.94 28.35
CA GLU A 216 -7.83 18.84 29.80
C GLU A 216 -7.72 20.27 30.34
N ASN A 217 -8.85 20.82 30.76
CA ASN A 217 -8.86 22.01 31.59
C ASN A 217 -8.08 21.61 32.85
N ASP A 218 -6.88 22.12 33.01
CA ASP A 218 -6.18 22.11 34.27
C ASP A 218 -7.12 22.66 35.34
N ILE A 219 -7.85 21.79 36.01
CA ILE A 219 -8.47 22.11 37.28
C ILE A 219 -7.30 22.22 38.24
N THR A 220 -6.71 23.39 38.27
CA THR A 220 -5.89 23.85 39.36
C THR A 220 -6.79 23.82 40.59
N THR A 221 -6.85 22.69 41.29
CA THR A 221 -7.30 22.64 42.66
C THR A 221 -6.31 23.46 43.45
N GLN A 222 -6.69 24.74 43.68
CA GLN A 222 -6.14 25.50 44.79
C GLN A 222 -6.62 24.81 46.09
N GLU A 223 -5.71 24.24 46.84
CA GLU A 223 -5.74 24.16 48.30
C GLU A 223 -4.40 24.56 48.87
#